data_c110f47fe54f4b712e6ca65ae1b28301
#
_entry.id   c110f47fe54f4b712e6ca65ae1b28301
#
_cell.length_a   1.000
_cell.length_b   1.000
_cell.length_c   1.000
_cell.angle_alpha   90.00
_cell.angle_beta   90.00
_cell.angle_gamma   90.00
#
_symmetry.space_group_name_H-M   'P 1'
#
loop_
_entity.id
_entity.type
_entity.pdbx_description
1 polymer ?
#
loop_
_entity_poly.entity_id
_entity_poly.type
_entity_poly.pdbx_seq_one_letter_code
_entity_poly.pdbx_strand_id
1 'polypeptide(L)'
;MTTHFVMMGVCGCGKTTAALSLQKYLDQCPYAEGDDFHTQVNRDKMGAGIPLTDEDRYPWMGNLRDWMTEQAKNGEKYSIVTCSALKHHYRDILRGAEGKVAFIHLTPPQAINLERMLSRQGHYMKAGMLDSQLEILEELGADEYGVKIDNPGSPEAVEADIVNWVKAQGLI
;
A
#
# COMPACT_ATOMS: atom_id res chain seq x y z
N MET A 1 -7.39 20.44 2.61
CA MET A 1 -6.97 19.22 3.37
C MET A 1 -6.28 18.26 2.43
N THR A 2 -5.14 17.73 2.85
CA THR A 2 -4.39 16.73 2.07
C THR A 2 -5.09 15.37 2.10
N THR A 3 -5.17 14.70 0.96
CA THR A 3 -5.63 13.32 0.89
C THR A 3 -4.43 12.42 0.59
N HIS A 4 -4.22 11.43 1.44
CA HIS A 4 -3.18 10.43 1.29
C HIS A 4 -3.80 9.13 0.77
N PHE A 5 -3.28 8.60 -0.33
CA PHE A 5 -3.73 7.32 -0.88
C PHE A 5 -2.72 6.24 -0.50
N VAL A 6 -3.19 5.22 0.20
CA VAL A 6 -2.37 4.07 0.57
C VAL A 6 -2.75 2.90 -0.32
N MET A 7 -1.86 2.54 -1.25
CA MET A 7 -2.03 1.33 -2.05
C MET A 7 -1.62 0.15 -1.18
N MET A 8 -2.57 -0.68 -0.80
CA MET A 8 -2.33 -1.80 0.10
C MET A 8 -2.64 -3.15 -0.53
N GLY A 9 -2.12 -4.18 0.03
CA GLY A 9 -2.34 -5.55 -0.39
C GLY A 9 -1.10 -6.41 -0.23
N VAL A 10 -1.26 -7.69 -0.51
CA VAL A 10 -0.18 -8.66 -0.41
C VAL A 10 0.86 -8.46 -1.53
N CYS A 11 2.02 -9.08 -1.40
CA CYS A 11 3.04 -9.03 -2.44
C CYS A 11 2.48 -9.51 -3.78
N GLY A 12 2.95 -8.91 -4.88
CA GLY A 12 2.52 -9.26 -6.23
C GLY A 12 1.16 -8.70 -6.65
N CYS A 13 0.48 -7.92 -5.81
CA CYS A 13 -0.85 -7.39 -6.15
C CYS A 13 -0.81 -6.17 -7.09
N GLY A 14 0.37 -5.58 -7.33
CA GLY A 14 0.52 -4.46 -8.26
C GLY A 14 0.50 -3.08 -7.63
N LYS A 15 0.86 -2.96 -6.35
CA LYS A 15 0.81 -1.68 -5.62
C LYS A 15 1.60 -0.57 -6.30
N THR A 16 2.84 -0.82 -6.67
CA THR A 16 3.71 0.19 -7.30
C THR A 16 3.14 0.65 -8.63
N THR A 17 2.74 -0.29 -9.48
CA THR A 17 2.16 0.03 -10.79
C THR A 17 0.90 0.88 -10.64
N ALA A 18 0.01 0.50 -9.73
CA ALA A 18 -1.22 1.24 -9.47
C ALA A 18 -0.94 2.64 -8.92
N ALA A 19 0.03 2.76 -8.01
CA ALA A 19 0.41 4.04 -7.43
C ALA A 19 0.94 5.00 -8.50
N LEU A 20 1.84 4.55 -9.36
CA LEU A 20 2.40 5.37 -10.43
C LEU A 20 1.34 5.75 -11.47
N SER A 21 0.39 4.86 -11.75
CA SER A 21 -0.73 5.17 -12.62
C SER A 21 -1.61 6.27 -12.04
N LEU A 22 -1.95 6.17 -10.76
CA LEU A 22 -2.78 7.18 -10.09
C LEU A 22 -2.08 8.54 -9.99
N GLN A 23 -0.77 8.54 -9.78
CA GLN A 23 0.02 9.78 -9.66
C GLN A 23 -0.19 10.72 -10.84
N LYS A 24 -0.38 10.18 -12.04
CA LYS A 24 -0.62 10.97 -13.25
C LYS A 24 -1.88 11.82 -13.17
N TYR A 25 -2.89 11.35 -12.42
CA TYR A 25 -4.17 12.05 -12.24
C TYR A 25 -4.15 13.00 -11.04
N LEU A 26 -3.07 13.00 -10.26
CA LEU A 26 -2.95 13.76 -9.01
C LEU A 26 -1.81 14.78 -9.08
N ASP A 27 -1.63 15.42 -10.24
CA ASP A 27 -0.66 16.49 -10.46
C ASP A 27 0.79 16.09 -10.11
N GLN A 28 1.16 14.82 -10.38
CA GLN A 28 2.48 14.28 -10.05
C GLN A 28 2.82 14.48 -8.58
N CYS A 29 1.86 14.21 -7.69
CA CYS A 29 1.98 14.40 -6.25
C CYS A 29 3.15 13.59 -5.66
N PRO A 30 3.60 13.93 -4.43
CA PRO A 30 4.61 13.15 -3.73
C PRO A 30 4.23 11.67 -3.64
N TYR A 31 5.22 10.82 -3.86
CA TYR A 31 5.07 9.37 -3.85
C TYR A 31 6.21 8.74 -3.07
N ALA A 32 5.90 7.71 -2.28
CA ALA A 32 6.89 6.94 -1.56
C ALA A 32 6.55 5.46 -1.50
N GLU A 33 7.58 4.62 -1.61
CA GLU A 33 7.47 3.18 -1.37
C GLU A 33 7.54 2.92 0.13
N GLY A 34 6.52 2.25 0.68
CA GLY A 34 6.49 1.94 2.12
C GLY A 34 7.67 1.12 2.58
N ASP A 35 8.18 0.23 1.73
CA ASP A 35 9.33 -0.61 2.08
C ASP A 35 10.60 0.20 2.40
N ASP A 36 10.72 1.41 1.86
CA ASP A 36 11.87 2.28 2.12
C ASP A 36 11.90 2.82 3.56
N PHE A 37 10.80 2.68 4.30
CA PHE A 37 10.65 3.20 5.66
C PHE A 37 10.92 2.18 6.75
N HIS A 38 11.34 0.97 6.40
CA HIS A 38 11.73 -0.03 7.38
C HIS A 38 12.91 0.45 8.23
N THR A 39 12.88 0.10 9.52
CA THR A 39 13.99 0.35 10.43
C THR A 39 15.19 -0.55 10.08
N GLN A 40 16.37 -0.20 10.57
CA GLN A 40 17.54 -1.06 10.37
C GLN A 40 17.33 -2.42 11.01
N VAL A 41 16.67 -2.50 12.18
CA VAL A 41 16.32 -3.76 12.82
C VAL A 41 15.50 -4.65 11.88
N ASN A 42 14.50 -4.07 11.22
CA ASN A 42 13.66 -4.81 10.27
C ASN A 42 14.48 -5.29 9.07
N ARG A 43 15.35 -4.43 8.52
CA ARG A 43 16.20 -4.80 7.38
C ARG A 43 17.13 -5.95 7.73
N ASP A 44 17.71 -5.91 8.91
CA ASP A 44 18.61 -6.97 9.40
C ASP A 44 17.86 -8.29 9.57
N LYS A 45 16.67 -8.27 10.15
CA LYS A 45 15.83 -9.45 10.31
C LYS A 45 15.41 -10.04 8.95
N MET A 46 14.96 -9.20 8.04
CA MET A 46 14.56 -9.64 6.70
C MET A 46 15.74 -10.26 5.95
N GLY A 47 16.92 -9.66 6.04
CA GLY A 47 18.14 -10.18 5.44
C GLY A 47 18.58 -11.53 6.03
N ALA A 48 18.27 -11.77 7.29
CA ALA A 48 18.57 -13.03 7.98
C ALA A 48 17.44 -14.07 7.83
N GLY A 49 16.35 -13.73 7.13
CA GLY A 49 15.19 -14.62 6.99
C GLY A 49 14.35 -14.73 8.25
N ILE A 50 14.47 -13.78 9.16
CA ILE A 50 13.70 -13.75 10.43
C ILE A 50 12.39 -13.00 10.18
N PRO A 51 11.22 -13.60 10.48
CA PRO A 51 9.93 -12.92 10.33
C PRO A 51 9.82 -11.70 11.24
N LEU A 52 9.19 -10.65 10.73
CA LEU A 52 8.91 -9.45 11.54
C LEU A 52 7.72 -9.70 12.46
N THR A 53 7.83 -9.20 13.70
CA THR A 53 6.74 -9.20 14.68
C THR A 53 5.88 -7.94 14.49
N ASP A 54 4.72 -7.87 15.17
CA ASP A 54 3.92 -6.66 15.19
C ASP A 54 4.71 -5.48 15.76
N GLU A 55 5.46 -5.71 16.83
CA GLU A 55 6.31 -4.70 17.47
C GLU A 55 7.37 -4.17 16.53
N ASP A 56 7.92 -5.01 15.66
CA ASP A 56 8.88 -4.58 14.63
C ASP A 56 8.23 -3.66 13.59
N ARG A 57 6.95 -3.87 13.31
CA ARG A 57 6.22 -3.14 12.28
C ARG A 57 5.70 -1.78 12.75
N TYR A 58 5.46 -1.59 14.04
CA TYR A 58 4.91 -0.34 14.55
C TYR A 58 5.81 0.88 14.26
N PRO A 59 7.13 0.84 14.50
CA PRO A 59 8.00 1.96 14.12
C PRO A 59 8.03 2.21 12.63
N TRP A 60 7.97 1.16 11.82
CA TRP A 60 7.91 1.26 10.36
C TRP A 60 6.64 2.02 9.92
N MET A 61 5.47 1.61 10.42
CA MET A 61 4.21 2.30 10.13
C MET A 61 4.24 3.75 10.63
N GLY A 62 4.85 3.99 11.78
CA GLY A 62 5.02 5.33 12.31
C GLY A 62 5.88 6.23 11.43
N ASN A 63 6.97 5.70 10.88
CA ASN A 63 7.82 6.44 9.96
C ASN A 63 7.06 6.83 8.69
N LEU A 64 6.26 5.93 8.15
CA LEU A 64 5.46 6.18 6.97
C LEU A 64 4.36 7.22 7.25
N ARG A 65 3.67 7.09 8.39
CA ARG A 65 2.70 8.08 8.85
C ARG A 65 3.32 9.48 8.95
N ASP A 66 4.52 9.56 9.50
CA ASP A 66 5.21 10.84 9.69
C ASP A 66 5.58 11.47 8.34
N TRP A 67 5.97 10.66 7.37
CA TRP A 67 6.20 11.14 6.00
C TRP A 67 4.92 11.75 5.40
N MET A 68 3.79 11.06 5.54
CA MET A 68 2.50 11.56 5.05
C MET A 68 2.13 12.88 5.73
N THR A 69 2.32 12.96 7.06
CA THR A 69 2.06 14.19 7.83
C THR A 69 2.93 15.33 7.33
N GLU A 70 4.18 15.06 7.00
CA GLU A 70 5.08 16.07 6.43
C GLU A 70 4.55 16.63 5.11
N GLN A 71 4.02 15.77 4.23
CA GLN A 71 3.42 16.23 2.98
C GLN A 71 2.21 17.14 3.24
N ALA A 72 1.38 16.81 4.22
CA ALA A 72 0.25 17.66 4.60
C ALA A 72 0.73 19.02 5.13
N LYS A 73 1.76 19.04 5.94
CA LYS A 73 2.36 20.30 6.46
C LYS A 73 2.98 21.15 5.35
N ASN A 74 3.49 20.51 4.31
CA ASN A 74 4.02 21.19 3.13
C ASN A 74 2.93 21.76 2.21
N GLY A 75 1.66 21.52 2.52
CA GLY A 75 0.54 22.04 1.74
C GLY A 75 0.21 21.22 0.50
N GLU A 76 0.73 20.01 0.40
CA GLU A 76 0.42 19.12 -0.74
C GLU A 76 -1.06 18.76 -0.75
N LYS A 77 -1.66 18.74 -1.93
CA LYS A 77 -3.07 18.36 -2.07
C LYS A 77 -3.25 16.85 -1.97
N TYR A 78 -2.29 16.10 -2.47
CA TYR A 78 -2.30 14.64 -2.49
C TYR A 78 -0.93 14.07 -2.14
N SER A 79 -0.92 12.86 -1.62
CA SER A 79 0.27 12.01 -1.58
C SER A 79 -0.13 10.56 -1.85
N ILE A 80 0.80 9.76 -2.31
CA ILE A 80 0.58 8.33 -2.53
C ILE A 80 1.71 7.56 -1.84
N VAL A 81 1.34 6.49 -1.13
CA VAL A 81 2.31 5.56 -0.59
C VAL A 81 1.90 4.13 -0.94
N THR A 82 2.87 3.25 -1.05
CA THR A 82 2.62 1.81 -1.13
C THR A 82 2.96 1.18 0.20
N CYS A 83 2.10 0.31 0.70
CA CYS A 83 2.33 -0.39 1.96
C CYS A 83 1.41 -1.60 2.03
N SER A 84 1.94 -2.76 2.40
CA SER A 84 1.11 -3.95 2.53
C SER A 84 -0.06 -3.74 3.49
N ALA A 85 0.16 -3.07 4.63
CA ALA A 85 -0.87 -2.67 5.60
C ALA A 85 -1.87 -3.80 5.91
N LEU A 86 -1.35 -5.00 6.14
CA LEU A 86 -2.13 -6.24 6.16
C LEU A 86 -3.11 -6.35 7.31
N LYS A 87 -2.85 -5.70 8.44
CA LYS A 87 -3.71 -5.76 9.62
C LYS A 87 -4.39 -4.43 9.89
N HIS A 88 -5.60 -4.50 10.41
CA HIS A 88 -6.38 -3.30 10.74
C HIS A 88 -5.61 -2.33 11.65
N HIS A 89 -4.93 -2.85 12.67
CA HIS A 89 -4.20 -1.97 13.60
C HIS A 89 -2.94 -1.34 12.98
N TYR A 90 -2.35 -1.92 11.94
CA TYR A 90 -1.31 -1.24 11.17
C TYR A 90 -1.91 -0.03 10.44
N ARG A 91 -3.09 -0.21 9.86
CA ARG A 91 -3.79 0.86 9.17
C ARG A 91 -4.22 1.97 10.13
N ASP A 92 -4.55 1.63 11.39
CA ASP A 92 -4.88 2.64 12.40
C ASP A 92 -3.71 3.58 12.66
N ILE A 93 -2.48 3.07 12.64
CA ILE A 93 -1.28 3.91 12.78
C ILE A 93 -1.19 4.88 11.61
N LEU A 94 -1.39 4.39 10.39
CA LEU A 94 -1.34 5.23 9.19
C LEU A 94 -2.46 6.28 9.18
N ARG A 95 -3.65 5.93 9.68
CA ARG A 95 -4.77 6.87 9.81
C ARG A 95 -4.47 8.05 10.75
N GLY A 96 -3.46 7.93 11.59
CA GLY A 96 -3.00 9.02 12.46
C GLY A 96 -2.27 10.14 11.74
N ALA A 97 -2.00 10.01 10.43
CA ALA A 97 -1.39 11.09 9.65
C ALA A 97 -2.33 12.30 9.57
N GLU A 98 -1.73 13.49 9.51
CA GLU A 98 -2.48 14.72 9.29
C GLU A 98 -3.11 14.69 7.88
N GLY A 99 -4.41 14.98 7.79
CA GLY A 99 -5.15 14.92 6.53
C GLY A 99 -6.09 13.72 6.48
N LYS A 100 -6.56 13.42 5.29
CA LYS A 100 -7.48 12.31 5.03
C LYS A 100 -6.71 11.14 4.46
N VAL A 101 -6.88 9.95 5.03
CA VAL A 101 -6.19 8.74 4.55
C VAL A 101 -7.19 7.79 3.90
N ALA A 102 -6.99 7.49 2.62
CA ALA A 102 -7.83 6.59 1.85
C ALA A 102 -7.03 5.34 1.48
N PHE A 103 -7.58 4.18 1.76
CA PHE A 103 -6.94 2.90 1.45
C PHE A 103 -7.48 2.34 0.15
N ILE A 104 -6.58 1.98 -0.76
CA ILE A 104 -6.93 1.29 -2.00
C ILE A 104 -6.35 -0.12 -1.90
N HIS A 105 -7.23 -1.07 -1.61
CA HIS A 105 -6.84 -2.46 -1.38
C HIS A 105 -6.92 -3.23 -2.68
N LEU A 106 -5.77 -3.61 -3.22
CA LEU A 106 -5.68 -4.40 -4.44
C LEU A 106 -5.78 -5.88 -4.09
N THR A 107 -6.81 -6.54 -4.61
CA THR A 107 -7.13 -7.94 -4.30
C THR A 107 -7.30 -8.78 -5.56
N PRO A 108 -6.28 -8.86 -6.46
CA PRO A 108 -6.38 -9.74 -7.62
C PRO A 108 -6.43 -11.21 -7.18
N PRO A 109 -6.93 -12.12 -8.02
CA PRO A 109 -6.91 -13.55 -7.70
C PRO A 109 -5.49 -14.02 -7.33
N GLN A 110 -5.39 -14.96 -6.40
CA GLN A 110 -4.10 -15.46 -5.89
C GLN A 110 -3.20 -15.98 -7.01
N ALA A 111 -3.76 -16.64 -8.02
CA ALA A 111 -2.99 -17.13 -9.16
C ALA A 111 -2.26 -16.01 -9.91
N ILE A 112 -2.89 -14.84 -10.04
CA ILE A 112 -2.28 -13.67 -10.68
C ILE A 112 -1.19 -13.09 -9.81
N ASN A 113 -1.39 -13.02 -8.49
CA ASN A 113 -0.35 -12.60 -7.57
C ASN A 113 0.90 -13.47 -7.69
N LEU A 114 0.70 -14.78 -7.68
CA LEU A 114 1.79 -15.75 -7.78
C LEU A 114 2.54 -15.60 -9.11
N GLU A 115 1.81 -15.48 -10.22
CA GLU A 115 2.41 -15.27 -11.54
C GLU A 115 3.28 -14.01 -11.58
N ARG A 116 2.79 -12.91 -11.03
CA ARG A 116 3.53 -11.65 -10.96
C ARG A 116 4.79 -11.76 -10.11
N MET A 117 4.73 -12.48 -8.99
CA MET A 117 5.90 -12.72 -8.14
C MET A 117 6.96 -13.55 -8.85
N LEU A 118 6.57 -14.61 -9.53
CA LEU A 118 7.48 -15.50 -10.24
C LEU A 118 8.14 -14.83 -11.45
N SER A 119 7.48 -13.85 -12.06
CA SER A 119 8.02 -13.12 -13.22
C SER A 119 9.01 -12.02 -12.85
N ARG A 120 9.11 -11.63 -11.57
CA ARG A 120 10.02 -10.59 -11.11
C ARG A 120 11.43 -11.15 -10.96
N GLN A 121 12.35 -10.67 -11.82
CA GLN A 121 13.75 -11.07 -11.73
C GLN A 121 14.43 -10.36 -10.56
N GLY A 122 15.28 -11.10 -9.84
CA GLY A 122 16.05 -10.57 -8.72
C GLY A 122 15.22 -10.30 -7.46
N HIS A 123 13.97 -10.65 -7.47
CA HIS A 123 13.11 -10.46 -6.32
C HIS A 123 13.33 -11.60 -5.31
N TYR A 124 13.70 -11.25 -4.08
CA TYR A 124 13.99 -12.25 -3.04
C TYR A 124 12.73 -12.83 -2.40
N MET A 125 11.54 -12.29 -2.69
CA MET A 125 10.28 -12.81 -2.16
C MET A 125 9.89 -14.09 -2.88
N LYS A 126 9.78 -15.16 -2.09
CA LYS A 126 9.40 -16.49 -2.57
C LYS A 126 7.88 -16.66 -2.48
N ALA A 127 7.35 -17.65 -3.22
CA ALA A 127 5.93 -17.99 -3.21
C ALA A 127 5.38 -18.21 -1.79
N GLY A 128 6.17 -18.76 -0.87
CA GLY A 128 5.77 -18.95 0.53
C GLY A 128 5.47 -17.67 1.27
N MET A 129 6.03 -16.55 0.85
CA MET A 129 5.72 -15.24 1.46
C MET A 129 4.31 -14.77 1.10
N LEU A 130 3.84 -15.09 -0.09
CA LEU A 130 2.45 -14.78 -0.46
C LEU A 130 1.48 -15.52 0.47
N ASP A 131 1.70 -16.81 0.70
CA ASP A 131 0.86 -17.59 1.60
C ASP A 131 0.88 -17.03 3.02
N SER A 132 2.05 -16.67 3.52
CA SER A 132 2.20 -16.05 4.85
C SER A 132 1.44 -14.74 4.96
N GLN A 133 1.51 -13.90 3.93
CA GLN A 133 0.80 -12.61 3.91
C GLN A 133 -0.70 -12.80 3.83
N LEU A 134 -1.18 -13.75 3.01
CA LEU A 134 -2.60 -14.07 2.92
C LEU A 134 -3.15 -14.60 4.24
N GLU A 135 -2.35 -15.33 4.99
CA GLU A 135 -2.73 -15.88 6.29
C GLU A 135 -2.98 -14.79 7.33
N ILE A 136 -2.18 -13.72 7.32
CA ILE A 136 -2.30 -12.62 8.27
C ILE A 136 -3.15 -11.46 7.77
N LEU A 137 -3.51 -11.45 6.49
CA LEU A 137 -4.28 -10.37 5.89
C LEU A 137 -5.65 -10.22 6.54
N GLU A 138 -5.92 -9.03 7.06
CA GLU A 138 -7.25 -8.58 7.44
C GLU A 138 -7.74 -7.66 6.33
N GLU A 139 -8.73 -8.10 5.57
CA GLU A 139 -9.25 -7.31 4.44
C GLU A 139 -9.79 -5.97 4.90
N LEU A 140 -9.76 -4.98 3.99
CA LEU A 140 -10.30 -3.66 4.27
C LEU A 140 -11.77 -3.77 4.64
N GLY A 141 -12.13 -3.30 5.83
CA GLY A 141 -13.49 -3.39 6.37
C GLY A 141 -14.41 -2.30 5.81
N ALA A 142 -15.71 -2.51 5.92
CA ALA A 142 -16.72 -1.55 5.46
C ALA A 142 -16.67 -0.23 6.25
N ASP A 143 -16.13 -0.25 7.46
CA ASP A 143 -15.96 0.92 8.32
C ASP A 143 -14.69 1.72 7.99
N GLU A 144 -13.82 1.19 7.14
CA GLU A 144 -12.57 1.84 6.76
C GLU A 144 -12.78 2.65 5.47
N TYR A 145 -12.27 3.89 5.45
CA TYR A 145 -12.38 4.73 4.26
C TYR A 145 -11.45 4.21 3.17
N GLY A 146 -12.04 3.78 2.08
CA GLY A 146 -11.28 3.23 0.96
C GLY A 146 -12.13 2.33 0.08
N VAL A 147 -11.45 1.55 -0.75
CA VAL A 147 -12.08 0.65 -1.72
C VAL A 147 -11.23 -0.60 -1.91
N LYS A 148 -11.91 -1.71 -2.19
CA LYS A 148 -11.27 -2.95 -2.64
C LYS A 148 -11.36 -3.01 -4.17
N ILE A 149 -10.23 -3.25 -4.82
CA ILE A 149 -10.15 -3.40 -6.26
C ILE A 149 -9.75 -4.85 -6.55
N ASP A 150 -10.71 -5.68 -6.93
CA ASP A 150 -10.50 -7.11 -7.17
C ASP A 150 -10.38 -7.46 -8.66
N ASN A 151 -10.09 -6.47 -9.49
CA ASN A 151 -10.03 -6.61 -10.94
C ASN A 151 -8.85 -7.50 -11.36
N PRO A 152 -9.10 -8.65 -12.02
CA PRO A 152 -8.02 -9.52 -12.49
C PRO A 152 -7.44 -9.09 -13.85
N GLY A 153 -7.92 -7.97 -14.41
CA GLY A 153 -7.56 -7.52 -15.74
C GLY A 153 -6.19 -6.87 -15.82
N SER A 154 -5.99 -6.15 -16.91
CA SER A 154 -4.74 -5.42 -17.18
C SER A 154 -4.50 -4.31 -16.15
N PRO A 155 -3.25 -3.81 -16.06
CA PRO A 155 -2.97 -2.62 -15.24
C PRO A 155 -3.86 -1.43 -15.60
N GLU A 156 -4.22 -1.25 -16.87
CA GLU A 156 -5.10 -0.19 -17.35
C GLU A 156 -6.52 -0.36 -16.83
N ALA A 157 -7.02 -1.58 -16.74
CA ALA A 157 -8.35 -1.88 -16.18
C ALA A 157 -8.39 -1.59 -14.68
N VAL A 158 -7.35 -1.95 -13.95
CA VAL A 158 -7.20 -1.64 -12.53
C VAL A 158 -7.13 -0.13 -12.32
N GLU A 159 -6.34 0.57 -13.12
CA GLU A 159 -6.23 2.03 -13.09
C GLU A 159 -7.60 2.69 -13.28
N ALA A 160 -8.39 2.21 -14.24
CA ALA A 160 -9.72 2.76 -14.50
C ALA A 160 -10.64 2.62 -13.28
N ASP A 161 -10.62 1.47 -12.63
CA ASP A 161 -11.43 1.24 -11.42
C ASP A 161 -11.02 2.18 -10.28
N ILE A 162 -9.71 2.37 -10.08
CA ILE A 162 -9.19 3.27 -9.05
C ILE A 162 -9.61 4.71 -9.33
N VAL A 163 -9.39 5.18 -10.55
CA VAL A 163 -9.71 6.56 -10.93
C VAL A 163 -11.21 6.82 -10.82
N ASN A 164 -12.04 5.87 -11.24
CA ASN A 164 -13.49 5.99 -11.12
C ASN A 164 -13.91 6.14 -9.66
N TRP A 165 -13.33 5.35 -8.75
CA TRP A 165 -13.64 5.48 -7.34
C TRP A 165 -13.21 6.84 -6.80
N VAL A 166 -12.00 7.29 -7.13
CA VAL A 166 -11.46 8.57 -6.66
C VAL A 166 -12.35 9.72 -7.12
N LYS A 167 -12.81 9.69 -8.38
CA LYS A 167 -13.76 10.68 -8.93
C LYS A 167 -15.10 10.63 -8.21
N ALA A 168 -15.61 9.42 -7.94
CA ALA A 168 -16.89 9.24 -7.25
C ALA A 168 -16.85 9.81 -5.83
N GLN A 169 -15.67 9.83 -5.19
CA GLN A 169 -15.48 10.43 -3.88
C GLN A 169 -15.33 11.94 -3.92
N GLY A 170 -15.31 12.56 -5.11
CA GLY A 170 -15.10 13.98 -5.25
C GLY A 170 -13.67 14.44 -4.93
N LEU A 171 -12.69 13.52 -5.02
CA LEU A 171 -11.30 13.83 -4.69
C LEU A 171 -10.53 14.42 -5.87
N ILE A 172 -11.00 14.17 -7.08
CA ILE A 172 -10.51 14.80 -8.32
C ILE A 172 -11.66 15.18 -9.23
#